data_a6a8506d07e44ae1fd4a02129abf3f02
#
_entry.id   a6a8506d07e44ae1fd4a02129abf3f02
#
_cell.length_a   1.000
_cell.length_b   1.000
_cell.length_c   1.000
_cell.angle_alpha   90.00
_cell.angle_beta   90.00
_cell.angle_gamma   90.00
#
_symmetry.space_group_name_H-M   'P 1'
#
loop_
_entity.id
_entity.type
_entity.pdbx_description
1 polymer ?
#
loop_
_entity_poly.entity_id
_entity_poly.type
_entity_poly.pdbx_seq_one_letter_code
_entity_poly.pdbx_strand_id
1 'polypeptide(L)'
;MTMKKLILAALVLVGMTCTAQQTTEKETIVVIKTSMGTIKAKLYNDTPLHRDNFIKLVNEGWYNGSPFHRVINQFMIQGGQNKDGRLDPGYTVPAEFKSNHFHKKGALAAARQGDQVNPKKASSGSQFYIVQGKVYDDRTLDMFESRMGKVFSAKERQAYKTVGGTPHLDGEYTVFGEVTEGLDIVDKIAAVKTGRMDVPVEPVIINSVKIEK
;
A
#
# COMPACT_ATOMS: atom_id res chain seq x y z
N MET A 1 80.33 1.32 -26.19
CA MET A 1 79.13 2.14 -26.36
C MET A 1 77.94 1.21 -26.39
N THR A 2 77.25 1.07 -25.24
CA THR A 2 76.21 0.08 -25.03
C THR A 2 74.84 0.79 -24.93
N MET A 3 73.99 0.57 -25.95
CA MET A 3 72.60 1.09 -25.96
C MET A 3 71.71 0.22 -25.03
N LYS A 4 71.18 0.85 -24.01
CA LYS A 4 70.15 0.23 -23.14
C LYS A 4 68.78 0.30 -23.83
N LYS A 5 68.17 -0.84 -24.11
CA LYS A 5 66.82 -0.95 -24.58
C LYS A 5 65.84 -0.78 -23.41
N LEU A 6 64.99 0.25 -23.44
CA LEU A 6 63.89 0.47 -22.49
C LEU A 6 62.70 -0.34 -22.98
N ILE A 7 62.27 -1.33 -22.20
CA ILE A 7 61.00 -2.08 -22.44
C ILE A 7 59.94 -1.39 -21.62
N LEU A 8 58.97 -0.77 -22.31
CA LEU A 8 57.79 -0.14 -21.73
C LEU A 8 56.71 -1.22 -21.60
N ALA A 9 56.46 -1.71 -20.40
CA ALA A 9 55.37 -2.63 -20.13
C ALA A 9 54.07 -1.83 -19.93
N ALA A 10 53.16 -1.92 -20.89
CA ALA A 10 51.80 -1.36 -20.78
C ALA A 10 50.94 -2.30 -19.94
N LEU A 11 50.55 -1.88 -18.74
CA LEU A 11 49.63 -2.58 -17.87
C LEU A 11 48.22 -2.24 -18.33
N VAL A 12 47.54 -3.16 -19.01
CA VAL A 12 46.10 -3.03 -19.37
C VAL A 12 45.27 -3.43 -18.16
N LEU A 13 44.74 -2.43 -17.45
CA LEU A 13 43.74 -2.66 -16.39
C LEU A 13 42.39 -2.93 -17.05
N VAL A 14 41.98 -4.20 -17.14
CA VAL A 14 40.62 -4.57 -17.53
C VAL A 14 39.70 -4.34 -16.31
N GLY A 15 39.05 -3.19 -16.29
CA GLY A 15 38.00 -2.90 -15.29
C GLY A 15 36.77 -3.79 -15.59
N MET A 16 36.60 -4.83 -14.79
CA MET A 16 35.32 -5.56 -14.73
C MET A 16 34.27 -4.65 -14.08
N THR A 17 33.47 -3.96 -14.89
CA THR A 17 32.23 -3.33 -14.41
C THR A 17 31.22 -4.43 -14.14
N CYS A 18 31.10 -4.82 -12.86
CA CYS A 18 30.04 -5.69 -12.39
C CYS A 18 28.73 -4.87 -12.43
N THR A 19 28.02 -4.91 -13.53
CA THR A 19 26.63 -4.44 -13.60
C THR A 19 25.80 -5.42 -12.77
N ALA A 20 25.48 -5.03 -11.53
CA ALA A 20 24.49 -5.72 -10.73
C ALA A 20 23.16 -5.65 -11.50
N GLN A 21 22.80 -6.75 -12.15
CA GLN A 21 21.51 -6.94 -12.78
C GLN A 21 20.49 -6.99 -11.65
N GLN A 22 19.81 -5.88 -11.37
CA GLN A 22 18.69 -5.81 -10.46
C GLN A 22 17.58 -6.68 -11.08
N THR A 23 17.52 -7.96 -10.71
CA THR A 23 16.36 -8.80 -10.95
C THR A 23 15.21 -8.18 -10.16
N THR A 24 14.33 -7.45 -10.82
CA THR A 24 13.06 -7.01 -10.23
C THR A 24 12.25 -8.27 -9.93
N GLU A 25 12.31 -8.75 -8.69
CA GLU A 25 11.42 -9.83 -8.26
C GLU A 25 9.99 -9.45 -8.58
N LYS A 26 9.25 -10.39 -9.21
CA LYS A 26 7.85 -10.20 -9.57
C LYS A 26 7.05 -9.88 -8.29
N GLU A 27 6.32 -8.78 -8.29
CA GLU A 27 5.46 -8.41 -7.17
C GLU A 27 4.38 -9.47 -6.95
N THR A 28 4.10 -9.78 -5.69
CA THR A 28 3.07 -10.76 -5.31
C THR A 28 1.68 -10.18 -5.57
N ILE A 29 0.84 -10.92 -6.29
CA ILE A 29 -0.57 -10.57 -6.50
C ILE A 29 -1.45 -11.32 -5.50
N VAL A 30 -2.36 -10.61 -4.88
CA VAL A 30 -3.39 -11.16 -4.01
C VAL A 30 -4.77 -10.98 -4.63
N VAL A 31 -5.60 -12.01 -4.50
CA VAL A 31 -6.98 -12.05 -4.99
C VAL A 31 -7.93 -12.04 -3.78
N ILE A 32 -8.66 -10.96 -3.61
CA ILE A 32 -9.65 -10.74 -2.55
C ILE A 32 -11.04 -10.98 -3.15
N LYS A 33 -11.66 -12.11 -2.82
CA LYS A 33 -13.04 -12.40 -3.22
C LYS A 33 -13.99 -11.90 -2.16
N THR A 34 -14.90 -11.00 -2.54
CA THR A 34 -15.89 -10.42 -1.64
C THR A 34 -17.30 -10.86 -2.04
N SER A 35 -18.28 -10.58 -1.19
CA SER A 35 -19.71 -10.76 -1.51
C SER A 35 -20.20 -9.84 -2.64
N MET A 36 -19.41 -8.83 -3.04
CA MET A 36 -19.76 -7.84 -4.07
C MET A 36 -18.90 -7.95 -5.33
N GLY A 37 -17.92 -8.86 -5.37
CA GLY A 37 -17.03 -9.08 -6.51
C GLY A 37 -15.58 -9.35 -6.09
N THR A 38 -14.69 -9.40 -7.07
CA THR A 38 -13.29 -9.72 -6.87
C THR A 38 -12.43 -8.49 -7.05
N ILE A 39 -11.48 -8.30 -6.15
CA ILE A 39 -10.44 -7.27 -6.20
C ILE A 39 -9.10 -7.98 -6.30
N LYS A 40 -8.23 -7.57 -7.22
CA LYS A 40 -6.83 -7.99 -7.22
C LYS A 40 -5.93 -6.82 -6.84
N ALA A 41 -4.94 -7.10 -6.03
CA ALA A 41 -3.95 -6.12 -5.63
C ALA A 41 -2.55 -6.71 -5.72
N LYS A 42 -1.56 -5.90 -6.11
CA LYS A 42 -0.16 -6.26 -6.00
C LYS A 42 0.41 -5.73 -4.69
N LEU A 43 1.32 -6.47 -4.09
CA LEU A 43 2.06 -6.08 -2.91
C LEU A 43 3.45 -5.59 -3.32
N TYR A 44 3.90 -4.47 -2.73
CA TYR A 44 5.18 -3.86 -3.07
C TYR A 44 6.36 -4.59 -2.41
N ASN A 45 7.42 -4.82 -3.16
CA ASN A 45 8.63 -5.50 -2.66
C ASN A 45 9.48 -4.60 -1.76
N ASP A 46 9.35 -3.29 -1.85
CA ASP A 46 10.10 -2.30 -1.06
C ASP A 46 9.42 -1.93 0.28
N THR A 47 8.31 -2.61 0.61
CA THR A 47 7.69 -2.61 1.94
C THR A 47 7.60 -4.04 2.50
N PRO A 48 8.75 -4.73 2.68
CA PRO A 48 8.79 -6.16 2.94
C PRO A 48 8.12 -6.57 4.26
N LEU A 49 8.18 -5.75 5.31
CA LEU A 49 7.55 -6.10 6.58
C LEU A 49 6.02 -6.20 6.45
N HIS A 50 5.40 -5.25 5.76
CA HIS A 50 3.95 -5.27 5.53
C HIS A 50 3.55 -6.33 4.51
N ARG A 51 4.31 -6.47 3.39
CA ARG A 51 4.09 -7.49 2.38
C ARG A 51 4.10 -8.89 3.00
N ASP A 52 5.17 -9.24 3.71
CA ASP A 52 5.37 -10.59 4.23
C ASP A 52 4.38 -10.90 5.36
N ASN A 53 4.06 -9.90 6.21
CA ASN A 53 3.02 -10.03 7.21
C ASN A 53 1.63 -10.27 6.58
N PHE A 54 1.28 -9.53 5.53
CA PHE A 54 0.01 -9.73 4.83
C PHE A 54 -0.07 -11.10 4.19
N ILE A 55 1.01 -11.56 3.51
CA ILE A 55 1.13 -12.91 2.94
C ILE A 55 0.96 -13.99 4.01
N LYS A 56 1.61 -13.83 5.17
CA LYS A 56 1.47 -14.75 6.32
C LYS A 56 -0.01 -14.88 6.71
N LEU A 57 -0.70 -13.77 6.95
CA LEU A 57 -2.11 -13.77 7.37
C LEU A 57 -3.04 -14.34 6.28
N VAL A 58 -2.74 -14.10 5.00
CA VAL A 58 -3.45 -14.73 3.87
C VAL A 58 -3.30 -16.24 3.91
N ASN A 59 -2.07 -16.74 4.11
CA ASN A 59 -1.80 -18.19 4.17
C ASN A 59 -2.45 -18.86 5.41
N GLU A 60 -2.56 -18.13 6.53
CA GLU A 60 -3.26 -18.57 7.73
C GLU A 60 -4.80 -18.51 7.59
N GLY A 61 -5.31 -17.93 6.50
CA GLY A 61 -6.75 -17.73 6.27
C GLY A 61 -7.40 -16.69 7.19
N TRP A 62 -6.61 -15.81 7.80
CA TRP A 62 -7.06 -14.82 8.78
C TRP A 62 -8.25 -13.99 8.29
N TYR A 63 -8.22 -13.57 7.03
CA TYR A 63 -9.23 -12.67 6.45
C TYR A 63 -10.49 -13.37 5.96
N ASN A 64 -10.48 -14.71 5.85
CA ASN A 64 -11.59 -15.46 5.23
C ASN A 64 -12.85 -15.40 6.11
N GLY A 65 -13.97 -15.00 5.53
CA GLY A 65 -15.25 -14.84 6.21
C GLY A 65 -15.37 -13.57 7.06
N SER A 66 -14.40 -12.66 7.02
CA SER A 66 -14.42 -11.40 7.77
C SER A 66 -15.10 -10.27 6.98
N PRO A 67 -15.71 -9.26 7.63
CA PRO A 67 -16.30 -8.14 6.93
C PRO A 67 -15.30 -7.00 6.66
N PHE A 68 -15.65 -6.15 5.69
CA PHE A 68 -15.21 -4.76 5.73
C PHE A 68 -15.99 -4.07 6.86
N HIS A 69 -15.35 -3.88 7.99
CA HIS A 69 -16.00 -3.42 9.22
C HIS A 69 -16.16 -1.91 9.32
N ARG A 70 -15.53 -1.14 8.43
CA ARG A 70 -15.67 0.31 8.33
C ARG A 70 -15.58 0.75 6.87
N VAL A 71 -16.57 1.50 6.41
CA VAL A 71 -16.66 1.96 5.03
C VAL A 71 -17.09 3.42 5.01
N ILE A 72 -16.29 4.27 4.36
CA ILE A 72 -16.59 5.68 4.19
C ILE A 72 -16.50 6.03 2.71
N ASN A 73 -17.62 6.45 2.14
CA ASN A 73 -17.69 6.92 0.76
C ASN A 73 -16.77 8.12 0.54
N GLN A 74 -16.11 8.18 -0.62
CA GLN A 74 -15.10 9.18 -0.99
C GLN A 74 -13.85 9.17 -0.08
N PHE A 75 -13.63 8.07 0.65
CA PHE A 75 -12.47 7.92 1.52
C PHE A 75 -11.85 6.52 1.37
N MET A 76 -12.37 5.48 2.05
CA MET A 76 -11.76 4.15 2.04
C MET A 76 -12.74 3.05 2.45
N ILE A 77 -12.37 1.81 2.15
CA ILE A 77 -12.97 0.60 2.70
C ILE A 77 -11.95 -0.10 3.59
N GLN A 78 -12.27 -0.36 4.84
CA GLN A 78 -11.37 -0.92 5.84
C GLN A 78 -11.84 -2.30 6.29
N GLY A 79 -10.91 -3.26 6.24
CA GLY A 79 -11.06 -4.62 6.71
C GLY A 79 -9.90 -5.04 7.61
N GLY A 80 -9.71 -6.35 7.76
CA GLY A 80 -8.54 -6.89 8.45
C GLY A 80 -8.80 -7.54 9.79
N GLN A 81 -10.03 -7.51 10.31
CA GLN A 81 -10.40 -8.41 11.41
C GLN A 81 -10.51 -9.86 10.90
N ASN A 82 -10.49 -10.84 11.80
CA ASN A 82 -10.80 -12.21 11.45
C ASN A 82 -12.33 -12.46 11.48
N LYS A 83 -12.76 -13.67 11.10
CA LYS A 83 -14.18 -14.06 11.09
C LYS A 83 -14.86 -13.99 12.47
N ASP A 84 -14.09 -14.11 13.56
CA ASP A 84 -14.58 -14.08 14.93
C ASP A 84 -14.62 -12.64 15.48
N GLY A 85 -14.35 -11.63 14.65
CA GLY A 85 -14.37 -10.21 15.02
C GLY A 85 -13.11 -9.71 15.71
N ARG A 86 -12.03 -10.52 15.79
CA ARG A 86 -10.75 -10.07 16.35
C ARG A 86 -10.12 -9.06 15.39
N LEU A 87 -9.85 -7.85 15.87
CA LEU A 87 -9.30 -6.75 15.08
C LEU A 87 -7.77 -6.77 14.95
N ASP A 88 -7.09 -7.54 15.80
CA ASP A 88 -5.64 -7.51 15.90
C ASP A 88 -5.09 -8.90 16.26
N PRO A 89 -4.04 -9.39 15.60
CA PRO A 89 -3.40 -10.66 15.92
C PRO A 89 -2.49 -10.60 17.19
N GLY A 90 -2.42 -9.46 17.88
CA GLY A 90 -1.66 -9.28 19.11
C GLY A 90 -0.27 -8.69 18.91
N TYR A 91 0.00 -8.12 17.71
CA TYR A 91 1.27 -7.45 17.41
C TYR A 91 1.06 -6.29 16.44
N THR A 92 2.08 -5.44 16.31
CA THR A 92 2.13 -4.34 15.35
C THR A 92 3.29 -4.55 14.36
N VAL A 93 3.20 -3.89 13.20
CA VAL A 93 4.24 -3.88 12.17
C VAL A 93 4.89 -2.50 12.16
N PRO A 94 6.24 -2.40 12.26
CA PRO A 94 6.92 -1.11 12.15
C PRO A 94 6.58 -0.38 10.86
N ALA A 95 6.45 0.95 10.91
CA ALA A 95 6.11 1.76 9.74
C ALA A 95 7.17 1.63 8.62
N GLU A 96 6.72 1.58 7.37
CA GLU A 96 7.57 1.54 6.16
C GLU A 96 7.11 2.64 5.19
N PHE A 97 7.21 3.91 5.59
CA PHE A 97 6.82 5.02 4.72
C PHE A 97 7.77 5.16 3.54
N LYS A 98 7.22 5.21 2.35
CA LYS A 98 7.96 5.36 1.08
C LYS A 98 7.42 6.56 0.32
N SER A 99 8.29 7.43 -0.16
CA SER A 99 7.89 8.63 -0.91
C SER A 99 7.31 8.33 -2.30
N ASN A 100 7.61 7.16 -2.87
CA ASN A 100 7.09 6.70 -4.15
C ASN A 100 5.71 6.02 -4.04
N HIS A 101 5.25 5.70 -2.82
CA HIS A 101 3.95 5.09 -2.54
C HIS A 101 3.07 6.08 -1.77
N PHE A 102 2.01 6.52 -2.40
CA PHE A 102 1.10 7.52 -1.87
C PHE A 102 -0.36 7.07 -2.01
N HIS A 103 -1.26 7.72 -1.28
CA HIS A 103 -2.65 7.30 -1.13
C HIS A 103 -3.55 7.70 -2.31
N LYS A 104 -3.15 7.36 -3.55
CA LYS A 104 -4.04 7.44 -4.72
C LYS A 104 -5.18 6.44 -4.60
N LYS A 105 -6.25 6.62 -5.38
CA LYS A 105 -7.32 5.61 -5.53
C LYS A 105 -6.74 4.24 -5.83
N GLY A 106 -7.19 3.23 -5.09
CA GLY A 106 -6.71 1.86 -5.19
C GLY A 106 -5.47 1.54 -4.33
N ALA A 107 -4.87 2.51 -3.63
CA ALA A 107 -3.78 2.22 -2.70
C ALA A 107 -4.24 1.26 -1.60
N LEU A 108 -3.45 0.20 -1.35
CA LEU A 108 -3.62 -0.74 -0.24
C LEU A 108 -2.68 -0.33 0.88
N ALA A 109 -3.23 0.05 2.02
CA ALA A 109 -2.47 0.61 3.14
C ALA A 109 -2.86 -0.03 4.48
N ALA A 110 -1.94 0.02 5.44
CA ALA A 110 -2.15 -0.52 6.76
C ALA A 110 -2.78 0.51 7.70
N ALA A 111 -3.83 0.10 8.42
CA ALA A 111 -4.41 0.92 9.48
C ALA A 111 -3.51 0.95 10.72
N ARG A 112 -3.68 1.96 11.56
CA ARG A 112 -2.94 2.10 12.82
C ARG A 112 -3.75 2.88 13.87
N GLN A 113 -3.32 2.81 15.11
CA GLN A 113 -3.83 3.66 16.17
C GLN A 113 -3.31 5.10 16.04
N GLY A 114 -4.02 6.04 16.64
CA GLY A 114 -3.65 7.46 16.62
C GLY A 114 -2.35 7.76 17.38
N ASP A 115 -1.68 8.86 17.04
CA ASP A 115 -0.34 9.23 17.49
C ASP A 115 -0.20 9.33 19.02
N GLN A 116 -1.28 9.70 19.73
CA GLN A 116 -1.26 9.81 21.20
C GLN A 116 -0.92 8.49 21.90
N VAL A 117 -1.37 7.36 21.36
CA VAL A 117 -1.12 6.02 21.92
C VAL A 117 -0.08 5.24 21.09
N ASN A 118 0.27 5.74 19.92
CA ASN A 118 1.17 5.10 18.96
C ASN A 118 2.13 6.12 18.32
N PRO A 119 3.03 6.75 19.08
CA PRO A 119 3.94 7.78 18.56
C PRO A 119 4.94 7.25 17.52
N LYS A 120 5.18 5.93 17.50
CA LYS A 120 6.01 5.27 16.48
C LYS A 120 5.28 5.01 15.17
N LYS A 121 4.00 5.33 15.09
CA LYS A 121 3.15 5.13 13.90
C LYS A 121 3.18 3.67 13.37
N ALA A 122 3.42 2.70 14.26
CA ALA A 122 3.40 1.28 13.90
C ALA A 122 2.01 0.88 13.43
N SER A 123 1.93 0.06 12.39
CA SER A 123 0.68 -0.41 11.84
C SER A 123 0.05 -1.52 12.69
N SER A 124 -1.28 -1.66 12.66
CA SER A 124 -1.96 -2.86 13.14
C SER A 124 -1.40 -4.09 12.44
N GLY A 125 -1.30 -5.20 13.17
CA GLY A 125 -0.81 -6.45 12.60
C GLY A 125 -1.69 -7.03 11.49
N SER A 126 -2.99 -6.64 11.42
CA SER A 126 -3.89 -7.22 10.41
C SER A 126 -4.79 -6.21 9.69
N GLN A 127 -5.09 -5.06 10.31
CA GLN A 127 -6.04 -4.14 9.70
C GLN A 127 -5.45 -3.40 8.50
N PHE A 128 -6.17 -3.42 7.40
CA PHE A 128 -5.83 -2.73 6.16
C PHE A 128 -7.01 -1.92 5.63
N TYR A 129 -6.73 -0.99 4.75
CA TYR A 129 -7.76 -0.30 3.98
C TYR A 129 -7.35 -0.15 2.52
N ILE A 130 -8.37 -0.06 1.65
CA ILE A 130 -8.20 0.26 0.25
C ILE A 130 -8.79 1.65 0.02
N VAL A 131 -7.99 2.54 -0.54
CA VAL A 131 -8.40 3.92 -0.82
C VAL A 131 -9.40 3.95 -1.97
N GLN A 132 -10.58 4.52 -1.73
CA GLN A 132 -11.47 4.96 -2.79
C GLN A 132 -11.13 6.41 -3.16
N GLY A 133 -11.15 7.30 -2.17
CA GLY A 133 -10.82 8.71 -2.32
C GLY A 133 -11.78 9.48 -3.20
N LYS A 134 -11.43 10.71 -3.48
CA LYS A 134 -12.07 11.60 -4.45
C LYS A 134 -11.01 12.39 -5.22
N VAL A 135 -11.40 13.00 -6.32
CA VAL A 135 -10.54 13.93 -7.08
C VAL A 135 -10.49 15.30 -6.42
N TYR A 136 -9.39 15.99 -6.59
CA TYR A 136 -9.14 17.31 -6.01
C TYR A 136 -8.71 18.30 -7.10
N ASP A 137 -9.04 19.56 -6.93
CA ASP A 137 -8.49 20.65 -7.72
C ASP A 137 -7.14 21.14 -7.14
N ASP A 138 -6.43 21.97 -7.91
CA ASP A 138 -5.13 22.51 -7.50
C ASP A 138 -5.22 23.29 -6.21
N ARG A 139 -6.25 24.12 -6.02
CA ARG A 139 -6.46 24.93 -4.81
C ARG A 139 -6.57 24.06 -3.56
N THR A 140 -7.30 22.96 -3.63
CA THR A 140 -7.45 22.03 -2.51
C THR A 140 -6.13 21.31 -2.22
N LEU A 141 -5.37 20.94 -3.26
CA LEU A 141 -4.05 20.32 -3.08
C LEU A 141 -3.06 21.30 -2.45
N ASP A 142 -3.04 22.59 -2.86
CA ASP A 142 -2.22 23.63 -2.23
C ASP A 142 -2.56 23.79 -0.73
N MET A 143 -3.84 23.68 -0.36
CA MET A 143 -4.25 23.69 1.04
C MET A 143 -3.71 22.48 1.82
N PHE A 144 -3.71 21.28 1.23
CA PHE A 144 -3.10 20.10 1.85
C PHE A 144 -1.60 20.27 2.00
N GLU A 145 -0.88 20.72 0.97
CA GLU A 145 0.55 21.00 1.04
C GLU A 145 0.90 21.95 2.19
N SER A 146 0.15 23.04 2.29
CA SER A 146 0.34 24.01 3.36
C SER A 146 0.12 23.42 4.77
N ARG A 147 -0.91 22.59 4.94
CA ARG A 147 -1.24 21.98 6.24
C ARG A 147 -0.27 20.87 6.64
N MET A 148 0.22 20.11 5.66
CA MET A 148 1.10 18.97 5.89
C MET A 148 2.58 19.38 5.94
N GLY A 149 2.92 20.61 5.52
CA GLY A 149 4.31 21.02 5.33
C GLY A 149 5.04 20.20 4.28
N LYS A 150 4.30 19.68 3.27
CA LYS A 150 4.81 18.80 2.20
C LYS A 150 4.42 19.38 0.85
N VAL A 151 5.30 19.27 -0.14
CA VAL A 151 4.99 19.58 -1.55
C VAL A 151 4.76 18.27 -2.29
N PHE A 152 3.62 18.15 -2.97
CA PHE A 152 3.33 17.00 -3.80
C PHE A 152 4.16 17.06 -5.09
N SER A 153 4.73 15.94 -5.47
CA SER A 153 5.36 15.79 -6.79
C SER A 153 4.33 15.97 -7.92
N ALA A 154 4.80 16.26 -9.14
CA ALA A 154 3.93 16.34 -10.32
C ALA A 154 3.11 15.05 -10.51
N LYS A 155 3.69 13.87 -10.20
CA LYS A 155 3.02 12.57 -10.28
C LYS A 155 1.88 12.46 -9.26
N GLU A 156 2.12 12.86 -8.00
CA GLU A 156 1.11 12.85 -6.95
C GLU A 156 -0.05 13.81 -7.28
N ARG A 157 0.27 15.06 -7.66
CA ARG A 157 -0.77 16.06 -8.06
C ARG A 157 -1.60 15.54 -9.24
N GLN A 158 -0.95 15.01 -10.28
CA GLN A 158 -1.66 14.45 -11.44
C GLN A 158 -2.60 13.31 -11.01
N ALA A 159 -2.14 12.38 -10.16
CA ALA A 159 -2.96 11.28 -9.68
C ALA A 159 -4.17 11.80 -8.88
N TYR A 160 -3.96 12.71 -7.92
CA TYR A 160 -5.04 13.26 -7.10
C TYR A 160 -6.06 14.09 -7.90
N LYS A 161 -5.64 14.69 -9.00
CA LYS A 161 -6.52 15.46 -9.92
C LYS A 161 -7.29 14.58 -10.89
N THR A 162 -6.85 13.35 -11.17
CA THR A 162 -7.45 12.50 -12.21
C THR A 162 -8.16 11.28 -11.63
N VAL A 163 -7.44 10.43 -10.89
CA VAL A 163 -8.02 9.22 -10.29
C VAL A 163 -8.48 9.44 -8.86
N GLY A 164 -7.97 10.48 -8.19
CA GLY A 164 -8.30 10.81 -6.82
C GLY A 164 -7.46 10.06 -5.79
N GLY A 165 -7.84 10.20 -4.53
CA GLY A 165 -7.15 9.59 -3.40
C GLY A 165 -7.43 10.27 -2.07
N THR A 166 -6.48 10.12 -1.12
CA THR A 166 -6.56 10.69 0.22
C THR A 166 -5.21 11.31 0.62
N PRO A 167 -4.83 12.44 0.01
CA PRO A 167 -3.49 13.04 0.13
C PRO A 167 -3.07 13.34 1.57
N HIS A 168 -4.01 13.60 2.47
CA HIS A 168 -3.75 13.88 3.88
C HIS A 168 -3.20 12.70 4.69
N LEU A 169 -3.18 11.49 4.11
CA LEU A 169 -2.62 10.30 4.74
C LEU A 169 -1.17 10.00 4.30
N ASP A 170 -0.64 10.76 3.34
CA ASP A 170 0.72 10.53 2.82
C ASP A 170 1.79 10.80 3.88
N GLY A 171 2.66 9.80 4.07
CA GLY A 171 3.71 9.84 5.09
C GLY A 171 3.22 9.53 6.51
N GLU A 172 1.92 9.29 6.68
CA GLU A 172 1.29 9.00 7.97
C GLU A 172 0.89 7.52 8.13
N TYR A 173 0.68 6.82 7.01
CA TYR A 173 0.31 5.40 6.96
C TYR A 173 1.14 4.69 5.90
N THR A 174 1.48 3.42 6.14
CA THR A 174 2.24 2.63 5.17
C THR A 174 1.34 2.15 4.05
N VAL A 175 1.63 2.59 2.83
CA VAL A 175 1.07 2.03 1.59
C VAL A 175 1.97 0.88 1.17
N PHE A 176 1.44 -0.34 1.15
CA PHE A 176 2.23 -1.56 0.89
C PHE A 176 1.76 -2.33 -0.36
N GLY A 177 0.81 -1.76 -1.11
CA GLY A 177 0.32 -2.34 -2.35
C GLY A 177 -0.66 -1.43 -3.07
N GLU A 178 -1.18 -1.90 -4.19
CA GLU A 178 -2.22 -1.22 -4.95
C GLU A 178 -3.13 -2.19 -5.69
N VAL A 179 -4.38 -1.81 -5.86
CA VAL A 179 -5.37 -2.55 -6.64
C VAL A 179 -5.00 -2.48 -8.12
N THR A 180 -4.93 -3.63 -8.76
CA THR A 180 -4.67 -3.79 -10.20
C THR A 180 -5.93 -4.10 -11.01
N GLU A 181 -6.92 -4.77 -10.39
CA GLU A 181 -8.22 -5.09 -10.98
C GLU A 181 -9.33 -4.96 -9.92
N GLY A 182 -10.52 -4.52 -10.32
CA GLY A 182 -11.69 -4.43 -9.43
C GLY A 182 -11.82 -3.11 -8.68
N LEU A 183 -11.31 -2.00 -9.21
CA LEU A 183 -11.56 -0.66 -8.66
C LEU A 183 -13.06 -0.31 -8.65
N ASP A 184 -13.84 -0.81 -9.61
CA ASP A 184 -15.30 -0.68 -9.62
C ASP A 184 -15.97 -1.42 -8.46
N ILE A 185 -15.37 -2.53 -8.00
CA ILE A 185 -15.82 -3.24 -6.79
C ILE A 185 -15.51 -2.44 -5.53
N VAL A 186 -14.34 -1.79 -5.47
CA VAL A 186 -14.01 -0.85 -4.39
C VAL A 186 -15.04 0.28 -4.33
N ASP A 187 -15.40 0.87 -5.47
CA ASP A 187 -16.42 1.92 -5.55
C ASP A 187 -17.80 1.42 -5.10
N LYS A 188 -18.23 0.23 -5.54
CA LYS A 188 -19.48 -0.39 -5.11
C LYS A 188 -19.53 -0.62 -3.60
N ILE A 189 -18.44 -1.14 -3.02
CA ILE A 189 -18.35 -1.35 -1.56
C ILE A 189 -18.38 -0.01 -0.83
N ALA A 190 -17.65 0.99 -1.31
CA ALA A 190 -17.62 2.31 -0.69
C ALA A 190 -18.96 3.05 -0.72
N ALA A 191 -19.85 2.68 -1.64
CA ALA A 191 -21.18 3.26 -1.81
C ALA A 191 -22.28 2.57 -0.97
N VAL A 192 -21.99 1.52 -0.22
CA VAL A 192 -23.01 0.85 0.61
C VAL A 192 -23.50 1.76 1.72
N LYS A 193 -24.74 1.56 2.13
CA LYS A 193 -25.31 2.28 3.29
C LYS A 193 -24.58 1.86 4.56
N THR A 194 -24.13 2.85 5.32
CA THR A 194 -23.47 2.65 6.61
C THR A 194 -24.32 3.19 7.77
N GLY A 195 -24.15 2.60 8.93
CA GLY A 195 -24.76 3.00 10.18
C GLY A 195 -23.76 3.69 11.11
N ARG A 196 -23.97 3.52 12.41
CA ARG A 196 -23.08 4.07 13.45
C ARG A 196 -21.64 3.56 13.25
N MET A 197 -20.65 4.44 13.44
CA MET A 197 -19.20 4.16 13.29
C MET A 197 -18.80 3.70 11.88
N ASP A 198 -19.54 4.14 10.86
CA ASP A 198 -19.29 3.81 9.45
C ASP A 198 -19.34 2.30 9.14
N VAL A 199 -20.04 1.50 9.97
CA VAL A 199 -20.24 0.07 9.76
C VAL A 199 -21.30 -0.15 8.67
N PRO A 200 -21.03 -0.96 7.63
CA PRO A 200 -22.05 -1.31 6.64
C PRO A 200 -23.32 -1.90 7.28
N VAL A 201 -24.49 -1.40 6.91
CA VAL A 201 -25.80 -1.92 7.40
C VAL A 201 -25.98 -3.37 6.96
N GLU A 202 -25.68 -3.65 5.69
CA GLU A 202 -25.59 -5.01 5.16
C GLU A 202 -24.10 -5.39 5.09
N PRO A 203 -23.67 -6.45 5.79
CA PRO A 203 -22.26 -6.82 5.86
C PRO A 203 -21.68 -7.13 4.49
N VAL A 204 -20.56 -6.49 4.15
CA VAL A 204 -19.76 -6.83 2.97
C VAL A 204 -18.65 -7.77 3.40
N ILE A 205 -18.75 -9.03 3.01
CA ILE A 205 -17.87 -10.11 3.48
C ILE A 205 -16.70 -10.35 2.52
N ILE A 206 -15.51 -10.47 3.06
CA ILE A 206 -14.32 -11.01 2.40
C ILE A 206 -14.43 -12.53 2.45
N ASN A 207 -14.95 -13.15 1.38
CA ASN A 207 -15.15 -14.59 1.33
C ASN A 207 -13.82 -15.35 1.40
N SER A 208 -12.79 -14.86 0.71
CA SER A 208 -11.44 -15.40 0.78
C SER A 208 -10.40 -14.42 0.26
N VAL A 209 -9.17 -14.52 0.79
CA VAL A 209 -7.97 -13.89 0.21
C VAL A 209 -6.97 -14.97 -0.12
N LYS A 210 -6.39 -14.92 -1.34
CA LYS A 210 -5.41 -15.91 -1.83
C LYS A 210 -4.30 -15.24 -2.61
N ILE A 211 -3.10 -15.82 -2.55
CA ILE A 211 -2.00 -15.46 -3.44
C ILE A 211 -2.30 -16.03 -4.83
N GLU A 212 -2.18 -15.19 -5.87
CA GLU A 212 -2.25 -15.64 -7.27
C GLU A 212 -0.97 -16.41 -7.61
N LYS A 213 -1.12 -17.58 -8.20
CA LYS A 213 -0.01 -18.47 -8.58
C LYS A 213 0.56 -18.10 -9.96
#